data_3f03c719837a8651107cf8b995a7d954
#
_entry.id   3f03c719837a8651107cf8b995a7d954
#
_cell.length_a   1.000
_cell.length_b   1.000
_cell.length_c   1.000
_cell.angle_alpha   90.00
_cell.angle_beta   90.00
_cell.angle_gamma   90.00
#
_symmetry.space_group_name_H-M   'P 1'
#
loop_
_entity.id
_entity.type
_entity.pdbx_description
1 polymer ?
#
loop_
_entity_poly.entity_id
_entity_poly.type
_entity_poly.pdbx_seq_one_letter_code
_entity_poly.pdbx_strand_id
1 'polypeptide(L)'
;MGGVDDVRTVAKGWRWGRRSMVPRSAEQFVERKESPVFPTAWSRRRPARVAREVVQKGALEPLFRSKVRPHVEGLDALKRVEGPVIFAANHASHLDTPLILLSLPDEWRRRTAVAAAADYFFDTWWRAVGSAVAFNAMPIERRGGSLAATPGDILDEGWSLVVFPEGTRSVDGWLGKFMAGAAWLAVEHQVPVVPVAHRGTFAAMPRGKNWPNPGRQAVTVRFGEALRAAPGESAREFAPRVRAAVAALLDEDRTTWWEAQQRVASGRTPDPSGPKVAQWRRVWEQTEAPVVVSGAPAPRAWRRSR
;
A
#
# COMPACT_ATOMS: atom_id res chain seq x y z
N MET A 1 26.59 -10.59 28.61
CA MET A 1 25.78 -11.75 29.03
C MET A 1 24.55 -11.92 28.12
N GLY A 2 24.69 -11.80 26.81
CA GLY A 2 23.57 -11.91 25.84
C GLY A 2 23.57 -13.14 24.92
N GLY A 3 24.65 -13.92 24.93
CA GLY A 3 24.81 -15.02 23.96
C GLY A 3 24.16 -16.35 24.30
N VAL A 4 23.79 -16.60 25.56
CA VAL A 4 23.23 -17.90 26.02
C VAL A 4 21.71 -17.92 25.84
N ASP A 5 21.06 -16.78 25.96
CA ASP A 5 19.62 -16.67 25.78
C ASP A 5 19.20 -16.74 24.31
N ASP A 6 20.04 -16.21 23.39
CA ASP A 6 19.82 -16.33 21.94
C ASP A 6 19.94 -17.78 21.45
N VAL A 7 20.88 -18.55 21.97
CA VAL A 7 21.05 -19.98 21.64
C VAL A 7 19.86 -20.81 22.16
N ARG A 8 19.32 -20.47 23.35
CA ARG A 8 18.12 -21.13 23.87
C ARG A 8 16.86 -20.81 23.06
N THR A 9 16.76 -19.58 22.54
CA THR A 9 15.63 -19.15 21.68
C THR A 9 15.68 -19.85 20.33
N VAL A 10 16.88 -20.01 19.74
CA VAL A 10 17.09 -20.76 18.50
C VAL A 10 16.84 -22.25 18.71
N ALA A 11 17.31 -22.83 19.81
CA ALA A 11 17.07 -24.23 20.14
C ALA A 11 15.60 -24.58 20.45
N LYS A 12 14.82 -23.63 20.99
CA LYS A 12 13.37 -23.75 21.13
C LYS A 12 12.62 -23.69 19.81
N GLY A 13 13.13 -22.93 18.81
CA GLY A 13 12.56 -22.84 17.46
C GLY A 13 12.84 -24.06 16.57
N TRP A 14 13.85 -24.87 16.89
CA TRP A 14 14.31 -25.97 16.05
C TRP A 14 13.68 -27.33 16.38
N ARG A 15 12.60 -27.39 17.10
CA ARG A 15 11.77 -28.58 17.21
C ARG A 15 10.85 -28.74 16.01
N TRP A 16 11.43 -29.11 14.87
CA TRP A 16 10.73 -29.83 13.77
C TRP A 16 9.36 -29.28 13.37
N GLY A 17 9.22 -27.98 13.13
CA GLY A 17 7.98 -27.44 12.56
C GLY A 17 6.71 -27.62 13.39
N ARG A 18 6.79 -28.17 14.60
CA ARG A 18 5.65 -28.23 15.53
C ARG A 18 5.48 -26.85 16.16
N ARG A 19 4.37 -26.20 15.83
CA ARG A 19 3.91 -25.02 16.58
C ARG A 19 3.95 -25.38 18.07
N SER A 20 4.48 -24.48 18.90
CA SER A 20 4.38 -24.58 20.34
C SER A 20 2.95 -24.97 20.71
N MET A 21 2.78 -26.12 21.37
CA MET A 21 1.48 -26.61 21.89
C MET A 21 1.10 -25.90 23.19
N VAL A 22 1.54 -24.64 23.38
CA VAL A 22 1.07 -23.83 24.47
C VAL A 22 -0.36 -23.40 24.12
N PRO A 23 -1.36 -23.81 24.91
CA PRO A 23 -2.73 -23.35 24.70
C PRO A 23 -2.78 -21.83 24.73
N ARG A 24 -3.61 -21.19 23.89
CA ARG A 24 -3.80 -19.71 23.91
C ARG A 24 -4.14 -19.17 25.30
N SER A 25 -4.74 -19.97 26.16
CA SER A 25 -5.05 -19.66 27.56
C SER A 25 -3.81 -19.60 28.47
N ALA A 26 -2.68 -20.15 28.03
CA ALA A 26 -1.41 -20.16 28.78
C ALA A 26 -0.37 -19.19 28.16
N GLU A 27 -0.72 -18.48 27.07
CA GLU A 27 0.07 -17.36 26.61
C GLU A 27 -0.01 -16.27 27.68
N GLN A 28 1.14 -15.77 28.15
CA GLN A 28 1.17 -14.65 29.07
C GLN A 28 0.38 -13.50 28.45
N PHE A 29 -0.58 -12.95 29.22
CA PHE A 29 -1.28 -11.73 28.83
C PHE A 29 -0.25 -10.62 28.75
N VAL A 30 0.18 -10.30 27.55
CA VAL A 30 0.99 -9.11 27.30
C VAL A 30 0.02 -7.93 27.30
N GLU A 31 0.05 -7.16 28.39
CA GLU A 31 -0.70 -5.91 28.50
C GLU A 31 -0.36 -5.04 27.29
N ARG A 32 -1.35 -4.78 26.46
CA ARG A 32 -1.15 -3.94 25.28
C ARG A 32 -0.81 -2.53 25.76
N LYS A 33 0.41 -2.08 25.53
CA LYS A 33 0.69 -0.65 25.57
C LYS A 33 -0.28 0.03 24.61
N GLU A 34 -1.14 0.88 25.15
CA GLU A 34 -1.93 1.80 24.33
C GLU A 34 -0.95 2.58 23.45
N SER A 35 -1.21 2.59 22.15
CA SER A 35 -0.37 3.35 21.22
C SER A 35 -0.49 4.83 21.60
N PRO A 36 0.62 5.55 21.83
CA PRO A 36 0.54 6.95 22.17
C PRO A 36 -0.21 7.71 21.08
N VAL A 37 -1.19 8.52 21.49
CA VAL A 37 -1.96 9.35 20.56
C VAL A 37 -1.07 10.48 20.06
N PHE A 38 -0.59 10.37 18.81
CA PHE A 38 0.16 11.42 18.16
C PHE A 38 -0.78 12.32 17.34
N PRO A 39 -0.99 13.57 17.75
CA PRO A 39 -1.78 14.50 16.95
C PRO A 39 -1.05 14.81 15.64
N THR A 40 -1.68 14.52 14.50
CA THR A 40 -1.10 14.75 13.16
C THR A 40 -1.70 15.95 12.43
N ALA A 41 -2.66 16.65 13.02
CA ALA A 41 -3.31 17.81 12.41
C ALA A 41 -2.33 18.93 11.96
N TRP A 42 -1.23 19.10 12.70
CA TRP A 42 -0.18 20.06 12.35
C TRP A 42 0.47 19.76 11.00
N SER A 43 0.55 18.47 10.59
CA SER A 43 1.20 18.05 9.34
C SER A 43 0.42 18.51 8.09
N ARG A 44 -0.83 18.90 8.24
CA ARG A 44 -1.68 19.44 7.17
C ARG A 44 -1.66 20.95 7.07
N ARG A 45 -1.01 21.65 8.01
CA ARG A 45 -0.83 23.11 7.98
C ARG A 45 0.16 23.53 6.90
N ARG A 46 0.04 24.78 6.41
CA ARG A 46 0.89 25.31 5.32
C ARG A 46 2.40 25.08 5.51
N PRO A 47 3.03 25.38 6.68
CA PRO A 47 4.47 25.17 6.84
C PRO A 47 4.90 23.70 6.67
N ALA A 48 4.14 22.76 7.24
CA ALA A 48 4.42 21.34 7.11
C ALA A 48 4.23 20.82 5.67
N ARG A 49 3.26 21.38 4.94
CA ARG A 49 3.05 21.05 3.52
C ARG A 49 4.22 21.51 2.66
N VAL A 50 4.74 22.71 2.87
CA VAL A 50 5.93 23.23 2.17
C VAL A 50 7.14 22.38 2.49
N ALA A 51 7.40 22.10 3.78
CA ALA A 51 8.49 21.24 4.20
C ALA A 51 8.39 19.84 3.54
N ARG A 52 7.20 19.26 3.50
CA ARG A 52 6.93 17.98 2.81
C ARG A 52 7.27 18.06 1.33
N GLU A 53 6.85 19.08 0.65
CA GLU A 53 7.13 19.24 -0.78
C GLU A 53 8.64 19.33 -1.05
N VAL A 54 9.37 20.06 -0.24
CA VAL A 54 10.84 20.14 -0.31
C VAL A 54 11.47 18.79 -0.06
N VAL A 55 11.05 18.06 0.98
CA VAL A 55 11.57 16.71 1.29
C VAL A 55 11.23 15.72 0.17
N GLN A 56 10.00 15.74 -0.32
CA GLN A 56 9.58 14.81 -1.38
C GLN A 56 10.30 15.06 -2.70
N LYS A 57 10.36 16.32 -3.17
CA LYS A 57 10.99 16.66 -4.45
C LYS A 57 12.52 16.72 -4.38
N GLY A 58 13.05 17.23 -3.28
CA GLY A 58 14.50 17.46 -3.13
C GLY A 58 15.28 16.24 -2.66
N ALA A 59 14.67 15.34 -1.88
CA ALA A 59 15.36 14.19 -1.31
C ALA A 59 14.74 12.85 -1.72
N LEU A 60 13.44 12.64 -1.49
CA LEU A 60 12.84 11.34 -1.71
C LEU A 60 12.75 10.96 -3.19
N GLU A 61 12.29 11.86 -4.05
CA GLU A 61 12.16 11.57 -5.47
C GLU A 61 13.49 11.18 -6.13
N PRO A 62 14.59 11.95 -6.00
CA PRO A 62 15.89 11.54 -6.55
C PRO A 62 16.41 10.24 -5.91
N LEU A 63 16.23 10.04 -4.60
CA LEU A 63 16.61 8.81 -3.93
C LEU A 63 15.85 7.60 -4.52
N PHE A 64 14.53 7.66 -4.63
CA PHE A 64 13.73 6.57 -5.18
C PHE A 64 14.07 6.30 -6.64
N ARG A 65 14.24 7.34 -7.46
CA ARG A 65 14.69 7.19 -8.85
C ARG A 65 16.08 6.57 -8.99
N SER A 66 16.96 6.75 -8.01
CA SER A 66 18.27 6.08 -7.98
C SER A 66 18.17 4.59 -7.66
N LYS A 67 17.12 4.17 -6.96
CA LYS A 67 16.94 2.78 -6.46
C LYS A 67 16.00 1.94 -7.31
N VAL A 68 14.99 2.54 -7.90
CA VAL A 68 14.02 1.87 -8.75
C VAL A 68 13.79 2.66 -10.04
N ARG A 69 13.21 2.03 -11.04
CA ARG A 69 12.74 2.66 -12.29
C ARG A 69 11.22 2.67 -12.28
N PRO A 70 10.58 3.73 -11.77
CA PRO A 70 9.13 3.79 -11.74
C PRO A 70 8.55 4.00 -13.12
N HIS A 71 7.50 3.25 -13.43
CA HIS A 71 6.63 3.42 -14.57
C HIS A 71 5.22 3.70 -14.05
N VAL A 72 4.60 4.80 -14.50
CA VAL A 72 3.32 5.26 -13.98
C VAL A 72 2.31 5.32 -15.11
N GLU A 73 1.15 4.73 -14.89
CA GLU A 73 0.07 4.66 -15.86
C GLU A 73 -1.28 5.02 -15.23
N GLY A 74 -2.26 5.36 -16.07
CA GLY A 74 -3.64 5.57 -15.66
C GLY A 74 -3.91 6.89 -14.93
N LEU A 75 -2.98 7.84 -14.88
CA LEU A 75 -3.21 9.15 -14.24
C LEU A 75 -4.34 9.95 -14.90
N ASP A 76 -4.68 9.66 -16.15
CA ASP A 76 -5.79 10.30 -16.85
C ASP A 76 -7.15 9.99 -16.20
N ALA A 77 -7.27 8.88 -15.49
CA ALA A 77 -8.45 8.56 -14.69
C ALA A 77 -8.73 9.61 -13.62
N LEU A 78 -7.68 10.21 -13.03
CA LEU A 78 -7.81 11.24 -12.00
C LEU A 78 -8.39 12.55 -12.53
N LYS A 79 -8.24 12.85 -13.81
CA LYS A 79 -8.79 14.07 -14.43
C LYS A 79 -10.32 14.08 -14.46
N ARG A 80 -10.95 12.91 -14.31
CA ARG A 80 -12.40 12.72 -14.34
C ARG A 80 -13.02 12.63 -12.96
N VAL A 81 -12.21 12.80 -11.91
CA VAL A 81 -12.66 12.67 -10.52
C VAL A 81 -12.52 14.00 -9.81
N GLU A 82 -13.58 14.42 -9.17
CA GLU A 82 -13.62 15.62 -8.33
C GLU A 82 -13.67 15.22 -6.84
N GLY A 83 -13.08 16.08 -6.00
CA GLY A 83 -13.12 15.95 -4.55
C GLY A 83 -12.13 14.93 -4.00
N PRO A 84 -12.21 14.62 -2.70
CA PRO A 84 -11.36 13.64 -2.08
C PRO A 84 -11.67 12.22 -2.58
N VAL A 85 -10.64 11.38 -2.63
CA VAL A 85 -10.74 9.96 -3.01
C VAL A 85 -10.01 9.08 -2.02
N ILE A 86 -10.33 7.80 -2.02
CA ILE A 86 -9.54 6.77 -1.35
C ILE A 86 -8.72 6.03 -2.41
N PHE A 87 -7.41 6.18 -2.40
CA PHE A 87 -6.50 5.35 -3.19
C PHE A 87 -6.34 4.00 -2.50
N ALA A 88 -7.00 2.97 -3.00
CA ALA A 88 -6.93 1.62 -2.45
C ALA A 88 -5.92 0.77 -3.24
N ALA A 89 -4.81 0.41 -2.59
CA ALA A 89 -3.69 -0.25 -3.25
C ALA A 89 -3.37 -1.62 -2.66
N ASN A 90 -2.76 -2.51 -3.47
CA ASN A 90 -2.07 -3.68 -2.94
C ASN A 90 -0.81 -3.26 -2.18
N HIS A 91 -0.39 -4.08 -1.19
CA HIS A 91 0.73 -3.75 -0.32
C HIS A 91 1.77 -4.88 -0.28
N ALA A 92 2.85 -4.71 -1.01
CA ALA A 92 3.92 -5.68 -1.12
C ALA A 92 5.25 -5.20 -0.53
N SER A 93 5.43 -3.88 -0.42
CA SER A 93 6.70 -3.27 -0.05
C SER A 93 6.53 -1.96 0.73
N HIS A 94 7.56 -1.56 1.47
CA HIS A 94 7.65 -0.18 1.99
C HIS A 94 7.82 0.87 0.88
N LEU A 95 8.16 0.45 -0.35
CA LEU A 95 8.25 1.33 -1.51
C LEU A 95 6.87 1.78 -2.03
N ASP A 96 5.79 1.06 -1.71
CA ASP A 96 4.46 1.31 -2.27
C ASP A 96 3.95 2.72 -1.92
N THR A 97 4.03 3.10 -0.65
CA THR A 97 3.59 4.42 -0.17
C THR A 97 4.29 5.59 -0.86
N PRO A 98 5.64 5.69 -0.84
CA PRO A 98 6.32 6.77 -1.53
C PRO A 98 6.10 6.74 -3.05
N LEU A 99 5.99 5.57 -3.66
CA LEU A 99 5.74 5.46 -5.10
C LEU A 99 4.37 6.00 -5.49
N ILE A 100 3.30 5.70 -4.72
CA ILE A 100 1.99 6.34 -4.96
C ILE A 100 2.14 7.85 -4.89
N LEU A 101 2.63 8.38 -3.76
CA LEU A 101 2.68 9.83 -3.53
C LEU A 101 3.52 10.56 -4.58
N LEU A 102 4.70 10.01 -4.92
CA LEU A 102 5.59 10.61 -5.93
C LEU A 102 5.07 10.45 -7.36
N SER A 103 4.14 9.52 -7.60
CA SER A 103 3.47 9.33 -8.90
C SER A 103 2.28 10.25 -9.10
N LEU A 104 1.66 10.73 -8.01
CA LEU A 104 0.51 11.61 -8.09
C LEU A 104 0.89 13.00 -8.64
N PRO A 105 0.03 13.60 -9.47
CA PRO A 105 0.13 15.03 -9.82
C PRO A 105 0.19 15.90 -8.55
N ASP A 106 0.86 17.05 -8.64
CA ASP A 106 1.11 17.93 -7.49
C ASP A 106 -0.18 18.32 -6.75
N GLU A 107 -1.25 18.57 -7.48
CA GLU A 107 -2.57 18.93 -6.94
C GLU A 107 -3.14 17.84 -6.04
N TRP A 108 -3.04 16.59 -6.46
CA TRP A 108 -3.46 15.41 -5.68
C TRP A 108 -2.51 15.13 -4.53
N ARG A 109 -1.20 15.11 -4.80
CA ARG A 109 -0.18 14.82 -3.79
C ARG A 109 -0.24 15.76 -2.60
N ARG A 110 -0.46 17.06 -2.84
CA ARG A 110 -0.53 18.09 -1.80
C ARG A 110 -1.74 17.94 -0.87
N ARG A 111 -2.77 17.22 -1.30
CA ARG A 111 -4.00 16.95 -0.54
C ARG A 111 -4.24 15.47 -0.30
N THR A 112 -3.19 14.67 -0.26
CA THR A 112 -3.26 13.25 0.06
C THR A 112 -2.57 12.96 1.38
N ALA A 113 -3.25 12.20 2.24
CA ALA A 113 -2.72 11.65 3.47
C ALA A 113 -2.57 10.12 3.32
N VAL A 114 -1.75 9.51 4.15
CA VAL A 114 -1.52 8.06 4.14
C VAL A 114 -2.01 7.47 5.45
N ALA A 115 -2.91 6.51 5.36
CA ALA A 115 -3.36 5.73 6.51
C ALA A 115 -2.26 4.73 6.91
N ALA A 116 -1.58 5.00 8.01
CA ALA A 116 -0.45 4.20 8.48
C ALA A 116 -0.75 3.54 9.82
N ALA A 117 -0.30 2.30 9.98
CA ALA A 117 -0.50 1.54 11.20
C ALA A 117 0.16 2.23 12.41
N ALA A 118 -0.62 2.54 13.43
CA ALA A 118 -0.17 3.25 14.63
C ALA A 118 0.94 2.49 15.37
N ASP A 119 0.83 1.19 15.45
CA ASP A 119 1.76 0.27 16.12
C ASP A 119 3.14 0.16 15.47
N TYR A 120 3.31 0.66 14.25
CA TYR A 120 4.58 0.54 13.51
C TYR A 120 5.25 1.88 13.20
N PHE A 121 4.50 2.91 12.81
CA PHE A 121 5.04 4.20 12.40
C PHE A 121 4.99 5.24 13.52
N PHE A 122 4.21 4.98 14.56
CA PHE A 122 3.98 5.91 15.66
C PHE A 122 4.40 5.31 17.01
N ASP A 123 5.28 4.31 17.00
CA ASP A 123 5.88 3.71 18.21
C ASP A 123 6.84 4.67 18.93
N THR A 124 7.46 5.59 18.18
CA THR A 124 8.37 6.61 18.67
C THR A 124 8.07 7.96 18.05
N TRP A 125 8.28 9.05 18.80
CA TRP A 125 7.96 10.42 18.36
C TRP A 125 8.68 10.83 17.07
N TRP A 126 9.95 10.45 16.89
CA TRP A 126 10.74 10.83 15.71
C TRP A 126 10.29 10.08 14.44
N ARG A 127 9.84 8.83 14.57
CA ARG A 127 9.21 8.10 13.46
C ARG A 127 7.85 8.70 13.11
N ALA A 128 7.06 9.05 14.13
CA ALA A 128 5.77 9.70 13.93
C ALA A 128 5.96 11.03 13.18
N VAL A 129 6.88 11.89 13.64
CA VAL A 129 7.17 13.17 12.98
C VAL A 129 7.73 12.94 11.57
N GLY A 130 8.71 12.04 11.42
CA GLY A 130 9.31 11.73 10.12
C GLY A 130 8.30 11.24 9.09
N SER A 131 7.42 10.32 9.46
CA SER A 131 6.37 9.80 8.56
C SER A 131 5.27 10.84 8.29
N ALA A 132 4.91 11.66 9.28
CA ALA A 132 3.96 12.75 9.08
C ALA A 132 4.52 13.84 8.15
N VAL A 133 5.80 14.19 8.28
CA VAL A 133 6.45 15.16 7.39
C VAL A 133 6.63 14.60 5.99
N ALA A 134 7.19 13.39 5.86
CA ALA A 134 7.52 12.82 4.55
C ALA A 134 6.29 12.40 3.75
N PHE A 135 5.29 11.80 4.40
CA PHE A 135 4.17 11.11 3.73
C PHE A 135 2.79 11.63 4.14
N ASN A 136 2.70 12.65 5.01
CA ASN A 136 1.44 13.03 5.63
C ASN A 136 0.74 11.82 6.29
N ALA A 137 1.54 10.94 6.90
CA ALA A 137 1.03 9.75 7.55
C ALA A 137 0.17 10.12 8.75
N MET A 138 -0.98 9.47 8.84
CA MET A 138 -1.87 9.53 9.98
C MET A 138 -1.99 8.15 10.62
N PRO A 139 -2.02 8.06 11.95
CA PRO A 139 -2.20 6.79 12.62
C PRO A 139 -3.60 6.26 12.39
N ILE A 140 -3.70 4.97 12.04
CA ILE A 140 -4.96 4.23 12.08
C ILE A 140 -4.79 3.06 13.04
N GLU A 141 -5.81 2.81 13.85
CA GLU A 141 -5.87 1.60 14.65
C GLU A 141 -6.53 0.47 13.88
N ARG A 142 -5.85 -0.67 13.83
CA ARG A 142 -6.35 -1.87 13.12
C ARG A 142 -7.48 -2.58 13.85
N ARG A 143 -7.72 -2.28 15.14
CA ARG A 143 -8.61 -3.05 16.03
C ARG A 143 -9.46 -2.23 17.00
N GLY A 144 -9.80 -1.01 16.64
CA GLY A 144 -10.58 -0.11 17.48
C GLY A 144 -9.76 0.51 18.62
N GLY A 145 -9.83 1.80 18.74
CA GLY A 145 -9.16 2.63 19.75
C GLY A 145 -9.54 4.09 19.53
N SER A 146 -9.28 4.93 20.51
CA SER A 146 -9.51 6.38 20.40
C SER A 146 -8.34 7.03 19.68
N LEU A 147 -8.59 7.63 18.52
CA LEU A 147 -7.60 8.42 17.75
C LEU A 147 -7.90 9.91 17.88
N ALA A 148 -6.86 10.74 17.81
CA ALA A 148 -7.00 12.21 17.82
C ALA A 148 -7.70 12.74 16.56
N ALA A 149 -7.69 11.98 15.47
CA ALA A 149 -8.45 12.22 14.25
C ALA A 149 -8.71 10.87 13.56
N THR A 150 -9.89 10.70 13.04
CA THR A 150 -10.27 9.49 12.29
C THR A 150 -9.92 9.66 10.80
N PRO A 151 -9.76 8.58 10.03
CA PRO A 151 -9.65 8.68 8.57
C PRO A 151 -10.84 9.39 7.91
N GLY A 152 -12.03 9.28 8.52
CA GLY A 152 -13.23 9.99 8.07
C GLY A 152 -13.11 11.50 8.17
N ASP A 153 -12.64 12.03 9.31
CA ASP A 153 -12.45 13.46 9.49
C ASP A 153 -11.57 14.07 8.41
N ILE A 154 -10.56 13.32 7.96
CA ILE A 154 -9.63 13.76 6.92
C ILE A 154 -10.32 13.82 5.54
N LEU A 155 -11.18 12.86 5.24
CA LEU A 155 -11.99 12.90 4.02
C LEU A 155 -12.96 14.09 4.05
N ASP A 156 -13.59 14.36 5.20
CA ASP A 156 -14.51 15.49 5.39
C ASP A 156 -13.80 16.84 5.31
N GLU A 157 -12.52 16.91 5.71
CA GLU A 157 -11.65 18.06 5.49
C GLU A 157 -11.23 18.24 4.00
N GLY A 158 -11.67 17.38 3.10
CA GLY A 158 -11.37 17.42 1.66
C GLY A 158 -9.98 16.87 1.29
N TRP A 159 -9.40 16.00 2.13
CA TRP A 159 -8.15 15.29 1.83
C TRP A 159 -8.42 13.89 1.29
N SER A 160 -7.65 13.49 0.30
CA SER A 160 -7.63 12.09 -0.16
C SER A 160 -6.81 11.22 0.78
N LEU A 161 -7.10 9.91 0.78
CA LEU A 161 -6.41 8.93 1.60
C LEU A 161 -5.78 7.83 0.74
N VAL A 162 -4.51 7.49 1.01
CA VAL A 162 -3.92 6.21 0.59
C VAL A 162 -4.19 5.17 1.66
N VAL A 163 -4.83 4.08 1.26
CA VAL A 163 -5.15 2.96 2.15
C VAL A 163 -4.67 1.66 1.51
N PHE A 164 -4.13 0.77 2.33
CA PHE A 164 -3.79 -0.59 1.93
C PHE A 164 -4.79 -1.55 2.57
N PRO A 165 -5.86 -1.95 1.86
CA PRO A 165 -6.96 -2.72 2.46
C PRO A 165 -6.55 -4.12 2.92
N GLU A 166 -5.38 -4.62 2.53
CA GLU A 166 -4.79 -5.86 3.05
C GLU A 166 -4.43 -5.79 4.54
N GLY A 167 -4.26 -4.57 5.09
CA GLY A 167 -3.92 -4.30 6.49
C GLY A 167 -2.49 -4.68 6.89
N THR A 168 -1.76 -5.38 6.04
CA THR A 168 -0.35 -5.72 6.24
C THR A 168 0.31 -5.94 4.89
N ARG A 169 1.63 -5.82 4.83
CA ARG A 169 2.39 -6.14 3.62
C ARG A 169 2.32 -7.63 3.32
N SER A 170 2.15 -7.97 2.05
CA SER A 170 2.21 -9.34 1.56
C SER A 170 3.53 -10.01 1.97
N VAL A 171 3.45 -11.29 2.33
CA VAL A 171 4.63 -12.09 2.70
C VAL A 171 5.34 -12.71 1.49
N ASP A 172 4.67 -12.75 0.36
CA ASP A 172 5.11 -13.44 -0.86
C ASP A 172 4.88 -12.63 -2.15
N GLY A 173 4.44 -11.37 -2.01
CA GLY A 173 4.23 -10.43 -3.12
C GLY A 173 2.90 -10.58 -3.85
N TRP A 174 2.08 -11.58 -3.53
CA TRP A 174 0.76 -11.78 -4.12
C TRP A 174 -0.31 -10.96 -3.40
N LEU A 175 -1.38 -10.62 -4.13
CA LEU A 175 -2.49 -9.83 -3.60
C LEU A 175 -3.25 -10.60 -2.52
N GLY A 176 -3.33 -10.03 -1.34
CA GLY A 176 -4.08 -10.57 -0.22
C GLY A 176 -5.59 -10.30 -0.31
N LYS A 177 -6.28 -10.71 0.74
CA LYS A 177 -7.70 -10.39 0.94
C LYS A 177 -7.82 -8.92 1.38
N PHE A 178 -8.79 -8.20 0.82
CA PHE A 178 -9.12 -6.85 1.25
C PHE A 178 -10.08 -6.87 2.44
N MET A 179 -9.76 -6.10 3.46
CA MET A 179 -10.65 -5.80 4.57
C MET A 179 -11.64 -4.69 4.17
N ALA A 180 -12.79 -4.67 4.82
CA ALA A 180 -13.86 -3.74 4.47
C ALA A 180 -13.61 -2.27 4.89
N GLY A 181 -12.57 -1.95 5.64
CA GLY A 181 -12.37 -0.62 6.21
C GLY A 181 -12.30 0.51 5.17
N ALA A 182 -11.55 0.33 4.07
CA ALA A 182 -11.50 1.32 3.00
C ALA A 182 -12.85 1.47 2.29
N ALA A 183 -13.55 0.36 2.07
CA ALA A 183 -14.89 0.36 1.48
C ALA A 183 -15.93 1.00 2.42
N TRP A 184 -15.80 0.77 3.72
CA TRP A 184 -16.65 1.41 4.73
C TRP A 184 -16.48 2.92 4.72
N LEU A 185 -15.26 3.42 4.73
CA LEU A 185 -14.98 4.85 4.61
C LEU A 185 -15.58 5.45 3.33
N ALA A 186 -15.46 4.73 2.20
CA ALA A 186 -15.99 5.19 0.94
C ALA A 186 -17.52 5.29 0.93
N VAL A 187 -18.20 4.31 1.53
CA VAL A 187 -19.68 4.28 1.65
C VAL A 187 -20.15 5.37 2.60
N GLU A 188 -19.54 5.46 3.79
CA GLU A 188 -19.96 6.40 4.85
C GLU A 188 -19.79 7.85 4.42
N HIS A 189 -18.62 8.20 3.84
CA HIS A 189 -18.32 9.57 3.40
C HIS A 189 -18.64 9.84 1.94
N GLN A 190 -19.29 8.90 1.24
CA GLN A 190 -19.71 9.00 -0.17
C GLN A 190 -18.58 9.42 -1.13
N VAL A 191 -17.33 9.05 -0.82
CA VAL A 191 -16.16 9.34 -1.64
C VAL A 191 -15.83 8.17 -2.59
N PRO A 192 -15.33 8.45 -3.80
CA PRO A 192 -14.92 7.39 -4.71
C PRO A 192 -13.63 6.70 -4.25
N VAL A 193 -13.48 5.46 -4.67
CA VAL A 193 -12.26 4.68 -4.50
C VAL A 193 -11.52 4.59 -5.84
N VAL A 194 -10.29 5.03 -5.89
CA VAL A 194 -9.39 4.83 -7.03
C VAL A 194 -8.53 3.60 -6.73
N PRO A 195 -8.71 2.49 -7.46
CA PRO A 195 -7.86 1.32 -7.31
C PRO A 195 -6.45 1.62 -7.83
N VAL A 196 -5.44 1.17 -7.11
CA VAL A 196 -4.03 1.33 -7.48
C VAL A 196 -3.33 -0.01 -7.43
N ALA A 197 -2.58 -0.35 -8.47
CA ALA A 197 -1.79 -1.57 -8.51
C ALA A 197 -0.30 -1.27 -8.53
N HIS A 198 0.45 -1.97 -7.67
CA HIS A 198 1.92 -1.97 -7.67
C HIS A 198 2.44 -3.30 -8.17
N ARG A 199 3.41 -3.25 -9.08
CA ARG A 199 4.16 -4.42 -9.51
C ARG A 199 5.65 -4.17 -9.44
N GLY A 200 6.42 -5.24 -9.15
CA GLY A 200 7.87 -5.17 -9.02
C GLY A 200 8.38 -4.62 -7.68
N THR A 201 7.53 -4.00 -6.86
CA THR A 201 7.93 -3.44 -5.55
C THR A 201 8.35 -4.52 -4.56
N PHE A 202 7.73 -5.71 -4.60
CA PHE A 202 8.13 -6.85 -3.79
C PHE A 202 9.54 -7.34 -4.18
N ALA A 203 9.83 -7.49 -5.47
CA ALA A 203 11.16 -7.86 -5.95
C ALA A 203 12.21 -6.80 -5.59
N ALA A 204 11.84 -5.51 -5.68
CA ALA A 204 12.73 -4.40 -5.34
C ALA A 204 13.04 -4.34 -3.85
N MET A 205 12.06 -4.53 -2.97
CA MET A 205 12.26 -4.51 -1.52
C MET A 205 11.20 -5.37 -0.82
N PRO A 206 11.44 -6.68 -0.69
CA PRO A 206 10.51 -7.60 -0.03
C PRO A 206 10.37 -7.31 1.46
N ARG A 207 9.32 -7.87 2.06
CA ARG A 207 9.09 -7.79 3.51
C ARG A 207 10.30 -8.30 4.27
N GLY A 208 10.71 -7.58 5.33
CA GLY A 208 11.89 -7.88 6.14
C GLY A 208 13.18 -7.15 5.69
N LYS A 209 13.18 -6.53 4.51
CA LYS A 209 14.26 -5.64 4.09
C LYS A 209 13.93 -4.18 4.40
N ASN A 210 14.94 -3.42 4.81
CA ASN A 210 14.86 -1.99 5.09
C ASN A 210 15.44 -1.14 3.96
N TRP A 211 16.00 -1.78 2.93
CA TRP A 211 16.64 -1.11 1.79
C TRP A 211 16.38 -1.87 0.49
N PRO A 212 16.18 -1.17 -0.63
CA PRO A 212 15.96 -1.80 -1.93
C PRO A 212 17.14 -2.66 -2.38
N ASN A 213 16.84 -3.76 -3.07
CA ASN A 213 17.81 -4.59 -3.73
C ASN A 213 18.60 -3.78 -4.77
N PRO A 214 19.88 -4.10 -5.01
CA PRO A 214 20.66 -3.47 -6.08
C PRO A 214 20.06 -3.76 -7.47
N GLY A 215 20.43 -2.95 -8.47
CA GLY A 215 20.04 -3.19 -9.86
C GLY A 215 18.88 -2.33 -10.38
N ARG A 216 18.37 -1.35 -9.60
CA ARG A 216 17.29 -0.43 -10.02
C ARG A 216 16.13 -1.16 -10.68
N GLN A 217 15.49 -2.02 -9.92
CA GLN A 217 14.34 -2.81 -10.39
C GLN A 217 13.26 -1.93 -11.02
N ALA A 218 12.67 -2.42 -12.12
CA ALA A 218 11.49 -1.79 -12.71
C ALA A 218 10.29 -1.99 -11.78
N VAL A 219 9.55 -0.91 -11.54
CA VAL A 219 8.32 -0.94 -10.74
C VAL A 219 7.22 -0.20 -11.48
N THR A 220 6.05 -0.80 -11.54
CA THR A 220 4.87 -0.17 -12.15
C THR A 220 3.92 0.32 -11.06
N VAL A 221 3.39 1.52 -11.23
CA VAL A 221 2.26 2.06 -10.44
C VAL A 221 1.15 2.38 -11.42
N ARG A 222 0.03 1.68 -11.31
CA ARG A 222 -1.10 1.85 -12.23
C ARG A 222 -2.34 2.31 -11.46
N PHE A 223 -2.93 3.43 -11.91
CA PHE A 223 -4.16 3.98 -11.38
C PHE A 223 -5.32 3.54 -12.26
N GLY A 224 -6.39 3.04 -11.65
CA GLY A 224 -7.60 2.63 -12.34
C GLY A 224 -8.71 3.68 -12.28
N GLU A 225 -9.81 3.41 -12.97
CA GLU A 225 -11.01 4.23 -12.91
C GLU A 225 -11.61 4.25 -11.50
N ALA A 226 -12.11 5.41 -11.12
CA ALA A 226 -12.74 5.59 -9.81
C ALA A 226 -14.04 4.78 -9.70
N LEU A 227 -14.16 4.04 -8.61
CA LEU A 227 -15.33 3.26 -8.26
C LEU A 227 -16.15 4.00 -7.20
N ARG A 228 -17.46 4.01 -7.35
CA ARG A 228 -18.40 4.43 -6.30
C ARG A 228 -19.21 3.23 -5.84
N ALA A 229 -19.57 3.22 -4.57
CA ALA A 229 -20.54 2.28 -4.07
C ALA A 229 -21.91 2.57 -4.75
N ALA A 230 -22.62 1.52 -5.10
CA ALA A 230 -23.97 1.66 -5.60
C ALA A 230 -24.93 2.08 -4.47
N PRO A 231 -26.07 2.72 -4.77
CA PRO A 231 -27.06 3.03 -3.75
C PRO A 231 -27.48 1.77 -2.97
N GLY A 232 -27.31 1.79 -1.64
CA GLY A 232 -27.62 0.67 -0.76
C GLY A 232 -26.55 -0.43 -0.71
N GLU A 233 -25.47 -0.34 -1.46
CA GLU A 233 -24.37 -1.30 -1.40
C GLU A 233 -23.59 -1.21 -0.08
N SER A 234 -23.48 -2.33 0.61
CA SER A 234 -22.73 -2.37 1.85
C SER A 234 -21.22 -2.38 1.61
N ALA A 235 -20.46 -1.96 2.61
CA ALA A 235 -18.99 -2.03 2.57
C ALA A 235 -18.46 -3.46 2.33
N ARG A 236 -19.19 -4.49 2.77
CA ARG A 236 -18.82 -5.89 2.57
C ARG A 236 -18.98 -6.34 1.11
N GLU A 237 -19.93 -5.77 0.40
CA GLU A 237 -20.17 -6.01 -1.03
C GLU A 237 -19.23 -5.16 -1.89
N PHE A 238 -18.96 -3.91 -1.49
CA PHE A 238 -18.09 -3.01 -2.22
C PHE A 238 -16.59 -3.41 -2.14
N ALA A 239 -16.10 -3.91 -0.99
CA ALA A 239 -14.69 -4.29 -0.84
C ALA A 239 -14.21 -5.35 -1.85
N PRO A 240 -14.95 -6.42 -2.17
CA PRO A 240 -14.61 -7.35 -3.23
C PRO A 240 -14.53 -6.70 -4.63
N ARG A 241 -15.38 -5.72 -4.93
CA ARG A 241 -15.34 -4.98 -6.20
C ARG A 241 -14.07 -4.15 -6.32
N VAL A 242 -13.68 -3.46 -5.24
CA VAL A 242 -12.41 -2.71 -5.18
C VAL A 242 -11.22 -3.66 -5.37
N ARG A 243 -11.23 -4.84 -4.71
CA ARG A 243 -10.19 -5.85 -4.89
C ARG A 243 -10.13 -6.38 -6.33
N ALA A 244 -11.28 -6.63 -6.94
CA ALA A 244 -11.37 -7.08 -8.33
C ALA A 244 -10.80 -6.04 -9.31
N ALA A 245 -11.02 -4.75 -9.06
CA ALA A 245 -10.44 -3.69 -9.86
C ALA A 245 -8.91 -3.65 -9.74
N VAL A 246 -8.36 -3.78 -8.52
CA VAL A 246 -6.90 -3.91 -8.35
C VAL A 246 -6.36 -5.17 -9.03
N ALA A 247 -7.10 -6.29 -8.99
CA ALA A 247 -6.74 -7.52 -9.69
C ALA A 247 -6.68 -7.33 -11.21
N ALA A 248 -7.63 -6.61 -11.79
CA ALA A 248 -7.65 -6.28 -13.21
C ALA A 248 -6.42 -5.45 -13.63
N LEU A 249 -6.04 -4.44 -12.83
CA LEU A 249 -4.84 -3.64 -13.06
C LEU A 249 -3.55 -4.47 -12.98
N LEU A 250 -3.50 -5.46 -12.08
CA LEU A 250 -2.38 -6.41 -12.00
C LEU A 250 -2.34 -7.38 -13.18
N ASP A 251 -3.49 -7.76 -13.72
CA ASP A 251 -3.58 -8.60 -14.94
C ASP A 251 -3.15 -7.79 -16.17
N GLU A 252 -3.55 -6.54 -16.27
CA GLU A 252 -3.15 -5.62 -17.33
C GLU A 252 -1.62 -5.47 -17.44
N ASP A 253 -0.88 -5.52 -16.35
CA ASP A 253 0.58 -5.50 -16.35
C ASP A 253 1.22 -6.78 -16.93
N ARG A 254 0.48 -7.88 -16.97
CA ARG A 254 0.92 -9.17 -17.52
C ARG A 254 0.48 -9.41 -18.96
N THR A 255 -0.48 -8.63 -19.42
CA THR A 255 -1.11 -8.77 -20.74
C THR A 255 -1.17 -7.41 -21.43
N THR A 256 -2.21 -7.18 -22.19
CA THR A 256 -2.54 -5.87 -22.73
C THR A 256 -3.79 -5.32 -22.04
N TRP A 257 -3.97 -4.00 -22.05
CA TRP A 257 -5.19 -3.37 -21.55
C TRP A 257 -6.45 -4.02 -22.15
N TRP A 258 -6.44 -4.27 -23.46
CA TRP A 258 -7.57 -4.87 -24.16
C TRP A 258 -7.91 -6.28 -23.66
N GLU A 259 -6.91 -7.14 -23.51
CA GLU A 259 -7.11 -8.51 -23.01
C GLU A 259 -7.58 -8.49 -21.55
N ALA A 260 -7.01 -7.63 -20.71
CA ALA A 260 -7.45 -7.49 -19.32
C ALA A 260 -8.93 -7.05 -19.26
N GLN A 261 -9.35 -6.07 -20.08
CA GLN A 261 -10.75 -5.64 -20.15
C GLN A 261 -11.68 -6.75 -20.65
N GLN A 262 -11.27 -7.52 -21.65
CA GLN A 262 -12.04 -8.69 -22.10
C GLN A 262 -12.21 -9.74 -21.00
N ARG A 263 -11.16 -9.99 -20.21
CA ARG A 263 -11.21 -10.91 -19.06
C ARG A 263 -12.14 -10.39 -17.97
N VAL A 264 -12.10 -9.10 -17.68
CA VAL A 264 -13.04 -8.46 -16.73
C VAL A 264 -14.49 -8.64 -17.22
N ALA A 265 -14.77 -8.28 -18.46
CA ALA A 265 -16.11 -8.38 -19.05
C ALA A 265 -16.67 -9.81 -19.08
N SER A 266 -15.79 -10.81 -19.25
CA SER A 266 -16.14 -12.23 -19.27
C SER A 266 -16.04 -12.93 -17.91
N GLY A 267 -15.72 -12.20 -16.81
CA GLY A 267 -15.53 -12.78 -15.48
C GLY A 267 -14.34 -13.74 -15.38
N ARG A 268 -13.34 -13.62 -16.26
CA ARG A 268 -12.17 -14.52 -16.37
C ARG A 268 -10.88 -13.88 -15.88
N THR A 269 -10.94 -12.75 -15.16
CA THR A 269 -9.76 -12.15 -14.55
C THR A 269 -9.07 -13.18 -13.66
N PRO A 270 -7.76 -13.48 -13.86
CA PRO A 270 -7.04 -14.43 -13.04
C PRO A 270 -7.05 -14.01 -11.54
N ASP A 271 -7.15 -14.98 -10.64
CA ASP A 271 -7.03 -14.66 -9.21
C ASP A 271 -5.58 -14.23 -8.88
N PRO A 272 -5.38 -12.98 -8.47
CA PRO A 272 -4.05 -12.46 -8.18
C PRO A 272 -3.50 -12.94 -6.83
N SER A 273 -4.21 -13.83 -6.11
CA SER A 273 -3.73 -14.43 -4.85
C SER A 273 -2.57 -15.40 -5.05
N GLY A 274 -2.22 -15.70 -6.30
CA GLY A 274 -1.11 -16.56 -6.67
C GLY A 274 -1.41 -18.05 -6.62
N PRO A 275 -0.45 -18.88 -7.09
CA PRO A 275 -0.64 -20.31 -7.20
C PRO A 275 -0.70 -21.00 -5.82
N LYS A 276 -1.41 -22.13 -5.74
CA LYS A 276 -1.46 -22.98 -4.55
C LYS A 276 -0.24 -23.89 -4.48
N VAL A 277 0.93 -23.32 -4.30
CA VAL A 277 2.23 -24.00 -4.20
C VAL A 277 2.99 -23.58 -2.96
N ALA A 278 4.14 -24.19 -2.69
CA ALA A 278 5.00 -23.85 -1.56
C ALA A 278 5.40 -22.35 -1.60
N GLN A 279 5.55 -21.73 -0.42
CA GLN A 279 5.79 -20.31 -0.28
C GLN A 279 7.06 -19.83 -1.04
N TRP A 280 8.14 -20.62 -1.01
CA TRP A 280 9.36 -20.27 -1.72
C TRP A 280 9.15 -20.11 -3.24
N ARG A 281 8.29 -20.96 -3.84
CA ARG A 281 7.96 -20.86 -5.27
C ARG A 281 7.11 -19.63 -5.57
N ARG A 282 6.15 -19.30 -4.69
CA ARG A 282 5.34 -18.10 -4.79
C ARG A 282 6.21 -16.84 -4.74
N VAL A 283 7.18 -16.79 -3.82
CA VAL A 283 8.17 -15.69 -3.72
C VAL A 283 9.00 -15.61 -4.99
N TRP A 284 9.50 -16.74 -5.48
CA TRP A 284 10.32 -16.78 -6.69
C TRP A 284 9.57 -16.21 -7.91
N GLU A 285 8.33 -16.60 -8.13
CA GLU A 285 7.50 -16.10 -9.24
C GLU A 285 7.26 -14.57 -9.19
N GLN A 286 7.27 -13.98 -8.00
CA GLN A 286 7.13 -12.52 -7.84
C GLN A 286 8.47 -11.77 -7.92
N THR A 287 9.58 -12.45 -7.83
CA THR A 287 10.93 -11.88 -7.97
C THR A 287 11.53 -12.08 -9.36
N GLU A 288 10.93 -12.96 -10.17
CA GLU A 288 11.33 -13.15 -11.56
C GLU A 288 11.06 -11.88 -12.37
N ALA A 289 11.99 -11.51 -13.23
CA ALA A 289 11.82 -10.34 -14.09
C ALA A 289 10.56 -10.51 -14.94
N PRO A 290 9.71 -9.49 -15.11
CA PRO A 290 8.54 -9.58 -15.96
C PRO A 290 8.99 -9.99 -17.37
N VAL A 291 8.37 -11.03 -17.93
CA VAL A 291 8.57 -11.38 -19.33
C VAL A 291 8.07 -10.19 -20.15
N VAL A 292 9.00 -9.48 -20.79
CA VAL A 292 8.62 -8.42 -21.73
C VAL A 292 7.94 -9.12 -22.90
N VAL A 293 6.62 -9.01 -22.95
CA VAL A 293 5.87 -9.47 -24.14
C VAL A 293 6.33 -8.59 -25.28
N SER A 294 7.09 -9.17 -26.20
CA SER A 294 7.60 -8.50 -27.39
C SER A 294 6.41 -7.94 -28.18
N GLY A 295 6.29 -6.63 -28.26
CA GLY A 295 5.18 -5.94 -28.93
C GLY A 295 4.52 -4.82 -28.12
N ALA A 296 4.75 -4.74 -26.81
CA ALA A 296 4.32 -3.59 -26.04
C ALA A 296 5.21 -2.37 -26.39
N PRO A 297 4.62 -1.19 -26.69
CA PRO A 297 5.41 0.01 -26.93
C PRO A 297 6.26 0.30 -25.71
N ALA A 298 7.53 0.64 -25.92
CA ALA A 298 8.47 0.97 -24.86
C ALA A 298 7.85 1.99 -23.91
N PRO A 299 7.89 1.77 -22.57
CA PRO A 299 7.30 2.67 -21.62
C PRO A 299 7.84 4.08 -21.82
N ARG A 300 6.93 5.03 -22.01
CA ARG A 300 7.29 6.46 -22.17
C ARG A 300 8.01 6.92 -20.92
N ALA A 301 9.29 7.24 -21.06
CA ALA A 301 10.07 7.86 -20.01
C ALA A 301 9.35 9.15 -19.55
N TRP A 302 9.35 9.39 -18.26
CA TRP A 302 8.86 10.62 -17.63
C TRP A 302 9.35 11.85 -18.41
N ARG A 303 8.46 12.50 -19.14
CA ARG A 303 8.69 13.86 -19.63
C ARG A 303 8.14 14.82 -18.60
N ARG A 304 8.98 15.76 -18.14
CA ARG A 304 8.52 16.93 -17.39
C ARG A 304 7.51 17.66 -18.26
N SER A 305 6.27 17.81 -17.78
CA SER A 305 5.44 18.92 -18.25
C SER A 305 6.13 20.20 -17.80
N ARG A 306 6.52 21.01 -18.75
CA ARG A 306 6.97 22.39 -18.51
C ARG A 306 5.83 23.24 -18.03
#